data_4f9f515cb656a74f7d052a4526921c8b
#
_entry.id   4f9f515cb656a74f7d052a4526921c8b
#
_cell.length_a   1.000
_cell.length_b   1.000
_cell.length_c   1.000
_cell.angle_alpha   90.00
_cell.angle_beta   90.00
_cell.angle_gamma   90.00
#
_symmetry.space_group_name_H-M   'P 1'
#
loop_
_entity.id
_entity.type
_entity.pdbx_description
1 polymer ?
#
loop_
_entity_poly.entity_id
_entity_poly.type
_entity_poly.pdbx_seq_one_letter_code
_entity_poly.pdbx_strand_id
1 'polypeptide(L)'
;MKHLTLAAALTLATPALAQDAVLHDFEGSFDDATFAVESALVGQGLVIDYTSHVGDMLNRTGEDVGSDVKIFDAADIFIFCSAVVSRQVMEADPMNIQHCPYGIFVTEKEGKVQIGHRDYPDGPMDAVEELLEGIVAEAIGG
;
A
#
# COMPACT_ATOMS: atom_id res chain seq x y z
N MET A 1 -58.65 -2.24 -24.62
CA MET A 1 -57.83 -2.41 -23.42
C MET A 1 -56.39 -2.55 -23.85
N LYS A 2 -55.54 -1.52 -23.60
CA LYS A 2 -54.14 -1.53 -24.00
C LYS A 2 -53.31 -1.94 -22.77
N HIS A 3 -52.66 -3.11 -22.84
CA HIS A 3 -51.76 -3.57 -21.80
C HIS A 3 -50.39 -2.90 -21.96
N LEU A 4 -50.06 -2.02 -21.02
CA LEU A 4 -48.77 -1.36 -20.93
C LEU A 4 -47.84 -2.30 -20.16
N THR A 5 -46.92 -2.96 -20.85
CA THR A 5 -45.87 -3.78 -20.23
C THR A 5 -44.71 -2.86 -19.79
N LEU A 6 -44.55 -2.71 -18.48
CA LEU A 6 -43.46 -1.97 -17.88
C LEU A 6 -42.21 -2.89 -17.83
N ALA A 7 -41.22 -2.64 -18.70
CA ALA A 7 -39.95 -3.33 -18.67
C ALA A 7 -39.07 -2.72 -17.57
N ALA A 8 -38.83 -3.50 -16.49
CA ALA A 8 -37.88 -3.12 -15.45
C ALA A 8 -36.45 -3.39 -15.96
N ALA A 9 -35.69 -2.31 -16.16
CA ALA A 9 -34.28 -2.39 -16.46
C ALA A 9 -33.51 -2.71 -15.16
N LEU A 10 -32.99 -3.92 -15.02
CA LEU A 10 -32.03 -4.28 -13.96
C LEU A 10 -30.68 -3.65 -14.31
N THR A 11 -30.29 -2.59 -13.60
CA THR A 11 -28.93 -2.06 -13.64
C THR A 11 -28.01 -3.00 -12.84
N LEU A 12 -27.19 -3.76 -13.53
CA LEU A 12 -26.11 -4.53 -12.93
C LEU A 12 -25.06 -3.52 -12.41
N ALA A 13 -25.03 -3.31 -11.10
CA ALA A 13 -23.93 -2.60 -10.45
C ALA A 13 -22.69 -3.48 -10.56
N THR A 14 -21.70 -3.06 -11.35
CA THR A 14 -20.36 -3.66 -11.33
C THR A 14 -19.76 -3.44 -9.94
N PRO A 15 -19.25 -4.49 -9.26
CA PRO A 15 -18.52 -4.28 -8.03
C PRO A 15 -17.32 -3.38 -8.34
N ALA A 16 -17.17 -2.29 -7.60
CA ALA A 16 -15.92 -1.54 -7.58
C ALA A 16 -14.85 -2.51 -7.03
N LEU A 17 -13.87 -2.87 -7.87
CA LEU A 17 -12.73 -3.63 -7.40
C LEU A 17 -12.05 -2.75 -6.35
N ALA A 18 -12.03 -3.22 -5.11
CA ALA A 18 -11.17 -2.63 -4.09
C ALA A 18 -9.74 -2.78 -4.61
N GLN A 19 -8.97 -1.70 -4.54
CA GLN A 19 -7.56 -1.72 -4.90
C GLN A 19 -6.89 -2.63 -3.88
N ASP A 20 -6.45 -3.80 -4.33
CA ASP A 20 -5.83 -4.80 -3.46
C ASP A 20 -4.40 -4.35 -3.13
N ALA A 21 -3.86 -4.81 -2.00
CA ALA A 21 -2.46 -4.64 -1.68
C ALA A 21 -1.65 -5.78 -2.29
N VAL A 22 -0.47 -5.47 -2.79
CA VAL A 22 0.53 -6.46 -3.16
C VAL A 22 1.31 -6.82 -1.90
N LEU A 23 1.37 -8.11 -1.56
CA LEU A 23 1.94 -8.62 -0.31
C LEU A 23 3.00 -9.68 -0.57
N HIS A 24 4.11 -9.56 0.14
CA HIS A 24 5.22 -10.52 0.12
C HIS A 24 5.52 -10.98 1.55
N ASP A 25 5.68 -12.29 1.74
CA ASP A 25 6.08 -12.84 3.02
C ASP A 25 7.58 -12.57 3.24
N PHE A 26 7.95 -12.23 4.47
CA PHE A 26 9.34 -11.97 4.86
C PHE A 26 9.80 -13.00 5.89
N GLU A 27 10.96 -13.64 5.62
CA GLU A 27 11.58 -14.61 6.53
C GLU A 27 12.49 -13.87 7.52
N GLY A 28 11.96 -13.54 8.68
CA GLY A 28 12.70 -12.82 9.73
C GLY A 28 11.77 -12.11 10.70
N SER A 29 12.35 -11.29 11.57
CA SER A 29 11.58 -10.47 12.51
C SER A 29 11.03 -9.20 11.84
N PHE A 30 10.08 -8.56 12.52
CA PHE A 30 9.57 -7.25 12.11
C PHE A 30 10.69 -6.21 11.99
N ASP A 31 11.62 -6.20 12.95
CA ASP A 31 12.77 -5.28 12.97
C ASP A 31 13.72 -5.55 11.79
N ASP A 32 13.95 -6.82 11.44
CA ASP A 32 14.75 -7.17 10.26
C ASP A 32 14.07 -6.68 8.97
N ALA A 33 12.76 -6.85 8.85
CA ALA A 33 11.99 -6.42 7.69
C ALA A 33 11.98 -4.89 7.53
N THR A 34 11.76 -4.15 8.62
CA THR A 34 11.78 -2.68 8.61
C THR A 34 13.18 -2.16 8.25
N PHE A 35 14.23 -2.74 8.81
CA PHE A 35 15.62 -2.41 8.47
C PHE A 35 15.94 -2.70 7.00
N ALA A 36 15.46 -3.84 6.48
CA ALA A 36 15.69 -4.22 5.08
C ALA A 36 15.00 -3.25 4.11
N VAL A 37 13.74 -2.87 4.39
CA VAL A 37 13.01 -1.88 3.58
C VAL A 37 13.68 -0.50 3.63
N GLU A 38 14.08 -0.03 4.81
CA GLU A 38 14.81 1.24 4.96
C GLU A 38 16.12 1.21 4.17
N SER A 39 16.88 0.12 4.28
CA SER A 39 18.16 -0.06 3.59
C SER A 39 17.98 -0.06 2.07
N ALA A 40 16.97 -0.74 1.56
CA ALA A 40 16.66 -0.77 0.12
C ALA A 40 16.25 0.61 -0.40
N LEU A 41 15.39 1.35 0.32
CA LEU A 41 15.01 2.72 -0.03
C LEU A 41 16.22 3.65 -0.12
N VAL A 42 17.05 3.66 0.92
CA VAL A 42 18.26 4.49 0.98
C VAL A 42 19.30 4.04 -0.06
N GLY A 43 19.44 2.72 -0.26
CA GLY A 43 20.34 2.15 -1.26
C GLY A 43 20.01 2.58 -2.69
N GLN A 44 18.74 2.79 -3.00
CA GLN A 44 18.27 3.34 -4.30
C GLN A 44 18.33 4.87 -4.36
N GLY A 45 18.87 5.54 -3.34
CA GLY A 45 18.99 6.99 -3.29
C GLY A 45 17.68 7.71 -3.01
N LEU A 46 16.68 7.01 -2.49
CA LEU A 46 15.41 7.61 -2.09
C LEU A 46 15.50 8.16 -0.67
N VAL A 47 14.73 9.21 -0.40
CA VAL A 47 14.61 9.83 0.93
C VAL A 47 13.29 9.38 1.54
N ILE A 48 13.35 8.83 2.75
CA ILE A 48 12.16 8.52 3.54
C ILE A 48 11.68 9.83 4.15
N ASP A 49 10.53 10.31 3.69
CA ASP A 49 9.93 11.56 4.18
C ASP A 49 9.37 11.39 5.61
N TYR A 50 8.78 10.23 5.87
CA TYR A 50 8.17 9.92 7.15
C TYR A 50 7.98 8.41 7.33
N THR A 51 8.21 7.91 8.54
CA THR A 51 7.83 6.56 8.95
C THR A 51 6.64 6.65 9.90
N SER A 52 5.52 6.07 9.51
CA SER A 52 4.31 6.02 10.32
C SER A 52 4.27 4.74 11.13
N HIS A 53 4.41 4.84 12.45
CA HIS A 53 4.26 3.71 13.38
C HIS A 53 2.77 3.45 13.66
N VAL A 54 2.06 3.01 12.62
CA VAL A 54 0.60 2.86 12.67
C VAL A 54 0.17 1.75 13.62
N GLY A 55 0.98 0.70 13.78
CA GLY A 55 0.73 -0.38 14.74
C GLY A 55 0.70 0.12 16.18
N ASP A 56 1.64 0.97 16.56
CA ASP A 56 1.68 1.59 17.89
C ASP A 56 0.46 2.48 18.14
N MET A 57 0.05 3.25 17.14
CA MET A 57 -1.14 4.08 17.22
C MET A 57 -2.38 3.24 17.44
N LEU A 58 -2.58 2.18 16.64
CA LEU A 58 -3.74 1.29 16.74
C LEU A 58 -3.78 0.56 18.09
N ASN A 59 -2.64 0.05 18.54
CA ASN A 59 -2.54 -0.67 19.82
C ASN A 59 -2.81 0.25 21.03
N ARG A 60 -2.36 1.50 20.95
CA ARG A 60 -2.55 2.48 22.06
C ARG A 60 -3.98 3.01 22.13
N THR A 61 -4.65 3.19 20.99
CA THR A 61 -5.95 3.88 20.93
C THR A 61 -7.14 2.93 20.90
N GLY A 62 -6.94 1.61 20.88
CA GLY A 62 -8.02 0.63 20.79
C GLY A 62 -9.06 0.81 21.88
N GLU A 63 -8.66 0.86 23.15
CA GLU A 63 -9.56 1.03 24.29
C GLU A 63 -10.32 2.38 24.22
N ASP A 64 -9.65 3.45 23.80
CA ASP A 64 -10.24 4.80 23.70
C ASP A 64 -11.42 4.85 22.72
N VAL A 65 -11.39 3.99 21.69
CA VAL A 65 -12.46 3.89 20.68
C VAL A 65 -13.39 2.70 20.91
N GLY A 66 -13.24 2.01 22.04
CA GLY A 66 -14.13 0.90 22.46
C GLY A 66 -13.85 -0.41 21.71
N SER A 67 -12.62 -0.64 21.27
CA SER A 67 -12.18 -1.87 20.59
C SER A 67 -11.15 -2.62 21.45
N ASP A 68 -11.37 -3.91 21.64
CA ASP A 68 -10.44 -4.87 22.28
C ASP A 68 -9.70 -5.74 21.25
N VAL A 69 -9.90 -5.49 19.96
CA VAL A 69 -9.30 -6.26 18.88
C VAL A 69 -7.87 -5.79 18.61
N LYS A 70 -6.90 -6.68 18.79
CA LYS A 70 -5.53 -6.47 18.33
C LYS A 70 -5.43 -6.70 16.83
N ILE A 71 -5.18 -5.65 16.06
CA ILE A 71 -5.16 -5.69 14.59
C ILE A 71 -3.83 -6.26 14.09
N PHE A 72 -2.71 -5.69 14.58
CA PHE A 72 -1.35 -6.12 14.29
C PHE A 72 -0.52 -6.25 15.57
N ASP A 73 0.50 -7.11 15.56
CA ASP A 73 1.53 -7.13 16.59
C ASP A 73 2.44 -5.92 16.43
N ALA A 74 2.84 -5.62 15.18
CA ALA A 74 3.55 -4.41 14.80
C ALA A 74 3.16 -4.01 13.37
N ALA A 75 3.21 -2.71 13.05
CA ALA A 75 2.97 -2.21 11.70
C ALA A 75 3.58 -0.82 11.51
N ASP A 76 4.41 -0.68 10.47
CA ASP A 76 5.04 0.56 10.05
C ASP A 76 4.78 0.83 8.57
N ILE A 77 4.69 2.11 8.19
CA ILE A 77 4.58 2.52 6.80
C ILE A 77 5.71 3.52 6.51
N PHE A 78 6.55 3.19 5.55
CA PHE A 78 7.59 4.07 5.01
C PHE A 78 6.99 4.89 3.88
N ILE A 79 7.00 6.20 4.03
CA ILE A 79 6.41 7.15 3.08
C ILE A 79 7.53 7.93 2.40
N PHE A 80 7.50 7.97 1.07
CA PHE A 80 8.54 8.57 0.25
C PHE A 80 8.02 8.99 -1.13
N CYS A 81 8.82 9.78 -1.84
CA CYS A 81 8.60 10.10 -3.24
C CYS A 81 9.86 9.81 -4.06
N SER A 82 9.66 9.45 -5.33
CA SER A 82 10.73 9.39 -6.34
C SER A 82 10.58 10.58 -7.28
N ALA A 83 11.56 11.48 -7.30
CA ALA A 83 11.51 12.65 -8.19
C ALA A 83 11.40 12.25 -9.67
N VAL A 84 12.06 11.16 -10.07
CA VAL A 84 12.04 10.67 -11.44
C VAL A 84 10.68 10.07 -11.79
N VAL A 85 10.24 9.08 -11.00
CA VAL A 85 8.99 8.35 -11.29
C VAL A 85 7.77 9.25 -11.09
N SER A 86 7.73 10.07 -10.02
CA SER A 86 6.64 11.02 -9.80
C SER A 86 6.50 12.00 -10.95
N ARG A 87 7.61 12.52 -11.47
CA ARG A 87 7.59 13.40 -12.63
C ARG A 87 7.04 12.71 -13.87
N GLN A 88 7.51 11.52 -14.16
CA GLN A 88 7.07 10.72 -15.31
C GLN A 88 5.56 10.48 -15.30
N VAL A 89 5.01 10.00 -14.17
CA VAL A 89 3.59 9.65 -14.09
C VAL A 89 2.68 10.89 -14.07
N MET A 90 3.12 12.00 -13.49
CA MET A 90 2.35 13.25 -13.45
C MET A 90 2.44 14.03 -14.76
N GLU A 91 3.48 13.87 -15.57
CA GLU A 91 3.52 14.40 -16.95
C GLU A 91 2.55 13.65 -17.86
N ALA A 92 2.30 12.35 -17.60
CA ALA A 92 1.30 11.58 -18.32
C ALA A 92 -0.14 12.00 -17.94
N ASP A 93 -0.41 12.18 -16.62
CA ASP A 93 -1.65 12.71 -16.08
C ASP A 93 -1.38 13.42 -14.74
N PRO A 94 -1.60 14.74 -14.64
CA PRO A 94 -1.40 15.48 -13.40
C PRO A 94 -2.22 14.95 -12.21
N MET A 95 -3.35 14.29 -12.46
CA MET A 95 -4.19 13.72 -11.40
C MET A 95 -3.58 12.48 -10.74
N ASN A 96 -2.50 11.92 -11.28
CA ASN A 96 -1.71 10.88 -10.61
C ASN A 96 -1.07 11.39 -9.30
N ILE A 97 -1.13 12.71 -9.05
CA ILE A 97 -0.75 13.28 -7.74
C ILE A 97 -1.55 12.67 -6.56
N GLN A 98 -2.76 12.19 -6.80
CA GLN A 98 -3.56 11.51 -5.78
C GLN A 98 -2.90 10.25 -5.20
N HIS A 99 -1.94 9.68 -5.92
CA HIS A 99 -1.20 8.48 -5.56
C HIS A 99 0.14 8.77 -4.88
N CYS A 100 0.55 10.03 -4.83
CA CYS A 100 1.78 10.48 -4.18
C CYS A 100 1.45 11.12 -2.80
N PRO A 101 2.25 10.91 -1.74
CA PRO A 101 3.47 10.09 -1.69
C PRO A 101 3.21 8.59 -1.77
N TYR A 102 4.24 7.83 -2.18
CA TYR A 102 4.20 6.37 -2.20
C TYR A 102 4.46 5.79 -0.82
N GLY A 103 4.07 4.55 -0.61
CA GLY A 103 4.28 3.89 0.66
C GLY A 103 4.57 2.41 0.53
N ILE A 104 5.54 1.93 1.31
CA ILE A 104 5.75 0.51 1.58
C ILE A 104 5.43 0.28 3.05
N PHE A 105 4.61 -0.70 3.33
CA PHE A 105 4.26 -1.08 4.70
C PHE A 105 4.87 -2.42 5.08
N VAL A 106 5.22 -2.53 6.35
CA VAL A 106 5.65 -3.77 7.00
C VAL A 106 4.65 -4.07 8.10
N THR A 107 4.18 -5.31 8.16
CA THR A 107 3.24 -5.75 9.20
C THR A 107 3.71 -7.05 9.83
N GLU A 108 3.42 -7.19 11.11
CA GLU A 108 3.51 -8.46 11.84
C GLU A 108 2.16 -8.78 12.45
N LYS A 109 1.69 -10.01 12.19
CA LYS A 109 0.48 -10.54 12.82
C LYS A 109 0.65 -12.02 13.08
N GLU A 110 0.47 -12.43 14.34
CA GLU A 110 0.57 -13.83 14.76
C GLU A 110 1.87 -14.51 14.31
N GLY A 111 2.98 -13.76 14.38
CA GLY A 111 4.32 -14.23 13.98
C GLY A 111 4.57 -14.26 12.48
N LYS A 112 3.62 -13.84 11.65
CA LYS A 112 3.81 -13.68 10.21
C LYS A 112 4.19 -12.25 9.89
N VAL A 113 5.37 -12.07 9.27
CA VAL A 113 5.86 -10.77 8.81
C VAL A 113 5.64 -10.64 7.31
N GLN A 114 5.11 -9.51 6.88
CA GLN A 114 4.85 -9.22 5.47
C GLN A 114 5.31 -7.80 5.13
N ILE A 115 5.83 -7.65 3.92
CA ILE A 115 6.13 -6.37 3.28
C ILE A 115 5.12 -6.18 2.14
N GLY A 116 4.56 -4.99 2.00
CA GLY A 116 3.58 -4.75 0.95
C GLY A 116 3.50 -3.30 0.51
N HIS A 117 2.80 -3.10 -0.58
CA HIS A 117 2.46 -1.79 -1.12
C HIS A 117 1.06 -1.81 -1.74
N ARG A 118 0.58 -0.64 -2.14
CA ARG A 118 -0.68 -0.54 -2.88
C ARG A 118 -0.50 -1.11 -4.28
N ASP A 119 -1.57 -1.73 -4.77
CA ASP A 119 -1.78 -1.95 -6.18
C ASP A 119 -2.25 -0.63 -6.83
N TYR A 120 -1.72 -0.27 -7.98
CA TYR A 120 -2.04 0.97 -8.67
C TYR A 120 -2.79 0.71 -9.98
N PRO A 121 -3.50 1.72 -10.54
CA PRO A 121 -4.18 1.53 -11.83
C PRO A 121 -3.19 1.27 -12.96
N ASP A 122 -3.52 0.29 -13.82
CA ASP A 122 -2.75 -0.03 -15.04
C ASP A 122 -2.44 1.22 -15.88
N GLY A 123 -1.29 1.22 -16.53
CA GLY A 123 -0.88 2.26 -17.46
C GLY A 123 0.27 3.13 -16.94
N PRO A 124 0.18 4.47 -16.88
CA PRO A 124 1.29 5.30 -16.41
C PRO A 124 1.79 4.95 -15.02
N MET A 125 0.91 4.41 -14.15
CA MET A 125 1.26 4.04 -12.78
C MET A 125 2.04 2.73 -12.66
N ASP A 126 2.17 1.94 -13.73
CA ASP A 126 3.01 0.74 -13.77
C ASP A 126 4.47 1.06 -13.40
N ALA A 127 4.94 2.27 -13.73
CA ALA A 127 6.27 2.73 -13.35
C ALA A 127 6.45 2.89 -11.83
N VAL A 128 5.39 3.18 -11.09
CA VAL A 128 5.40 3.23 -9.63
C VAL A 128 5.44 1.81 -9.06
N GLU A 129 4.63 0.90 -9.60
CA GLU A 129 4.63 -0.50 -9.17
C GLU A 129 5.99 -1.16 -9.41
N GLU A 130 6.60 -0.93 -10.58
CA GLU A 130 7.94 -1.44 -10.88
C GLU A 130 8.98 -0.92 -9.87
N LEU A 131 8.91 0.35 -9.48
CA LEU A 131 9.76 0.93 -8.44
C LEU A 131 9.55 0.22 -7.10
N LEU A 132 8.29 0.06 -6.66
CA LEU A 132 7.95 -0.52 -5.36
C LEU A 132 8.33 -1.99 -5.29
N GLU A 133 8.03 -2.76 -6.34
CA GLU A 133 8.42 -4.16 -6.45
C GLU A 133 9.95 -4.33 -6.44
N GLY A 134 10.68 -3.44 -7.10
CA GLY A 134 12.14 -3.43 -7.07
C GLY A 134 12.71 -3.23 -5.66
N ILE A 135 12.12 -2.32 -4.88
CA ILE A 135 12.51 -2.07 -3.49
C ILE A 135 12.18 -3.28 -2.61
N VAL A 136 10.98 -3.84 -2.76
CA VAL A 136 10.55 -5.01 -1.98
C VAL A 136 11.41 -6.24 -2.31
N ALA A 137 11.70 -6.47 -3.59
CA ALA A 137 12.57 -7.57 -4.01
C ALA A 137 13.99 -7.45 -3.42
N GLU A 138 14.55 -6.24 -3.37
CA GLU A 138 15.85 -5.97 -2.75
C GLU A 138 15.78 -6.22 -1.23
N ALA A 139 14.74 -5.78 -0.56
CA ALA A 139 14.57 -5.99 0.88
C ALA A 139 14.44 -7.48 1.25
N ILE A 140 13.80 -8.30 0.41
CA ILE A 140 13.61 -9.73 0.66
C ILE A 140 14.85 -10.54 0.27
N GLY A 141 15.58 -10.12 -0.76
CA GLY A 141 16.73 -10.83 -1.31
C GLY A 141 18.09 -10.48 -0.69
N GLY A 142 18.14 -9.51 0.22
CA GLY A 142 19.36 -8.96 0.84
C GLY A 142 19.95 -9.81 1.95
#